data_f6598f573ade75e552f2a617fb4929e9
#
_entry.id   f6598f573ade75e552f2a617fb4929e9
#
_cell.length_a   1.000
_cell.length_b   1.000
_cell.length_c   1.000
_cell.angle_alpha   90.00
_cell.angle_beta   90.00
_cell.angle_gamma   90.00
#
_symmetry.space_group_name_H-M   'P 1'
#
loop_
_entity.id
_entity.type
_entity.pdbx_description
1 polymer ?
#
loop_
_entity_poly.entity_id
_entity_poly.type
_entity_poly.pdbx_seq_one_letter_code
_entity_poly.pdbx_strand_id
1 'polypeptide(L)'
;MAVTIAVLSQKGGTGKTTTVRTLTDIFRRLGLATLAVDLDPQGNLSDYLDVDPTAEPTVGDVLTGRAPAAEAIHDDVLPANLGLAEAELTLGGKMGRELTLRRALREVKDDYDVILIDCPPALGLLTVNALVAADWALLSAEAQYFAMQGVEQALEVIELARDNLNPELEWLGVVLNIADMRTRHSREAYDSLREHFGEKLLEQTIRSSIAYAESAERALSIVDYRPDLGLDYLNVSDELLRRLGLRGARRRLKPLIDAASNGDGPPA
;
A
#
# COMPACT_ATOMS: atom_id res chain seq x y z
N MET A 1 -3.49 -14.83 -12.21
CA MET A 1 -4.16 -14.55 -10.93
C MET A 1 -3.40 -13.43 -10.23
N ALA A 2 -4.02 -12.29 -9.98
CA ALA A 2 -3.37 -11.13 -9.38
C ALA A 2 -2.83 -11.45 -7.98
N VAL A 3 -1.69 -10.84 -7.64
CA VAL A 3 -1.19 -10.80 -6.27
C VAL A 3 -1.79 -9.58 -5.57
N THR A 4 -2.52 -9.79 -4.47
CA THR A 4 -3.20 -8.71 -3.72
C THR A 4 -2.43 -8.40 -2.44
N ILE A 5 -2.04 -7.14 -2.25
CA ILE A 5 -1.24 -6.67 -1.11
C ILE A 5 -2.00 -5.57 -0.36
N ALA A 6 -2.32 -5.79 0.90
CA ALA A 6 -2.83 -4.76 1.79
C ALA A 6 -1.66 -4.04 2.49
N VAL A 7 -1.64 -2.72 2.40
CA VAL A 7 -0.65 -1.88 3.09
C VAL A 7 -1.33 -1.20 4.27
N LEU A 8 -0.87 -1.50 5.47
CA LEU A 8 -1.51 -1.04 6.70
C LEU A 8 -0.52 -0.55 7.75
N SER A 9 -1.02 0.17 8.71
CA SER A 9 -0.31 0.58 9.93
C SER A 9 -1.32 0.93 11.01
N GLN A 10 -0.91 0.91 12.24
CA GLN A 10 -1.76 1.32 13.36
C GLN A 10 -1.92 2.85 13.48
N LYS A 11 -1.00 3.63 12.90
CA LYS A 11 -0.92 5.09 13.10
C LYS A 11 -1.09 5.83 11.78
N GLY A 12 -1.71 7.01 11.82
CA GLY A 12 -1.73 7.93 10.69
C GLY A 12 -0.34 8.54 10.43
N GLY A 13 -0.08 8.94 9.18
CA GLY A 13 1.15 9.64 8.81
C GLY A 13 2.40 8.76 8.69
N THR A 14 2.28 7.44 8.68
CA THR A 14 3.43 6.51 8.55
C THR A 14 3.89 6.29 7.11
N GLY A 15 3.32 6.98 6.13
CA GLY A 15 3.69 6.85 4.72
C GLY A 15 3.01 5.69 3.97
N LYS A 16 1.89 5.13 4.47
CA LYS A 16 1.12 4.09 3.77
C LYS A 16 0.73 4.50 2.36
N THR A 17 -0.06 5.56 2.25
CA THR A 17 -0.57 6.09 0.98
C THR A 17 0.57 6.42 0.01
N THR A 18 1.65 7.04 0.50
CA THR A 18 2.86 7.31 -0.29
C THR A 18 3.49 6.01 -0.80
N THR A 19 3.51 4.97 0.04
CA THR A 19 4.03 3.65 -0.33
C THR A 19 3.15 3.01 -1.41
N VAL A 20 1.83 2.95 -1.23
CA VAL A 20 0.90 2.37 -2.21
C VAL A 20 0.99 3.11 -3.55
N ARG A 21 0.91 4.44 -3.53
CA ARG A 21 1.04 5.26 -4.73
C ARG A 21 2.33 4.99 -5.49
N THR A 22 3.46 5.03 -4.79
CA THR A 22 4.77 4.88 -5.42
C THR A 22 4.98 3.46 -5.96
N LEU A 23 4.53 2.44 -5.23
CA LEU A 23 4.57 1.06 -5.71
C LEU A 23 3.66 0.86 -6.92
N THR A 24 2.46 1.47 -6.93
CA THR A 24 1.54 1.46 -8.08
C THR A 24 2.22 2.01 -9.33
N ASP A 25 2.83 3.18 -9.22
CA ASP A 25 3.55 3.81 -10.32
C ASP A 25 4.72 2.94 -10.81
N ILE A 26 5.56 2.45 -9.91
CA ILE A 26 6.70 1.59 -10.27
C ILE A 26 6.22 0.31 -10.96
N PHE A 27 5.19 -0.35 -10.45
CA PHE A 27 4.69 -1.60 -11.03
C PHE A 27 4.06 -1.39 -12.40
N ARG A 28 3.32 -0.29 -12.61
CA ARG A 28 2.82 0.12 -13.94
C ARG A 28 3.96 0.36 -14.92
N ARG A 29 5.05 1.05 -14.52
CA ARG A 29 6.26 1.24 -15.33
C ARG A 29 6.96 -0.08 -15.68
N LEU A 30 6.83 -1.07 -14.84
CA LEU A 30 7.32 -2.43 -15.12
C LEU A 30 6.40 -3.23 -16.05
N GLY A 31 5.31 -2.62 -16.55
CA GLY A 31 4.32 -3.28 -17.41
C GLY A 31 3.50 -4.34 -16.67
N LEU A 32 3.26 -4.15 -15.37
CA LEU A 32 2.30 -4.93 -14.61
C LEU A 32 0.95 -4.20 -14.62
N ALA A 33 -0.11 -4.89 -15.01
CA ALA A 33 -1.47 -4.40 -14.84
C ALA A 33 -1.75 -4.28 -13.34
N THR A 34 -1.85 -3.04 -12.84
CA THR A 34 -1.86 -2.76 -11.39
C THR A 34 -3.08 -1.93 -11.01
N LEU A 35 -3.96 -2.52 -10.20
CA LEU A 35 -5.10 -1.85 -9.57
C LEU A 35 -4.67 -1.26 -8.22
N ALA A 36 -4.96 0.02 -8.01
CA ALA A 36 -4.88 0.67 -6.71
C ALA A 36 -6.27 0.76 -6.08
N VAL A 37 -6.41 0.36 -4.82
CA VAL A 37 -7.67 0.42 -4.06
C VAL A 37 -7.47 1.35 -2.87
N ASP A 38 -8.25 2.42 -2.83
CA ASP A 38 -8.26 3.34 -1.70
C ASP A 38 -9.35 2.92 -0.71
N LEU A 39 -8.96 2.63 0.53
CA LEU A 39 -9.89 2.32 1.63
C LEU A 39 -9.84 3.36 2.74
N ASP A 40 -9.17 4.49 2.54
CA ASP A 40 -9.22 5.60 3.49
C ASP A 40 -10.35 6.57 3.10
N PRO A 41 -11.31 6.87 3.99
CA PRO A 41 -12.34 7.88 3.73
C PRO A 41 -11.78 9.27 3.37
N GLN A 42 -10.51 9.54 3.66
CA GLN A 42 -9.87 10.79 3.27
C GLN A 42 -9.58 10.88 1.76
N GLY A 43 -9.55 9.76 1.02
CA GLY A 43 -9.37 9.74 -0.43
C GLY A 43 -7.98 10.16 -0.92
N ASN A 44 -6.97 10.15 -0.04
CA ASN A 44 -5.64 10.68 -0.38
C ASN A 44 -4.95 9.90 -1.51
N LEU A 45 -5.15 8.58 -1.59
CA LEU A 45 -4.58 7.78 -2.69
C LEU A 45 -5.28 8.14 -4.01
N SER A 46 -6.59 8.32 -3.98
CA SER A 46 -7.40 8.72 -5.13
C SER A 46 -6.93 10.06 -5.69
N ASP A 47 -6.77 11.07 -4.83
CA ASP A 47 -6.23 12.38 -5.20
C ASP A 47 -4.81 12.28 -5.78
N TYR A 48 -3.94 11.47 -5.16
CA TYR A 48 -2.55 11.29 -5.60
C TYR A 48 -2.43 10.57 -6.94
N LEU A 49 -3.41 9.78 -7.33
CA LEU A 49 -3.46 9.09 -8.62
C LEU A 49 -4.32 9.86 -9.65
N ASP A 50 -4.63 11.14 -9.36
CA ASP A 50 -5.33 12.08 -10.24
C ASP A 50 -6.75 11.61 -10.65
N VAL A 51 -7.43 10.89 -9.76
CA VAL A 51 -8.83 10.53 -9.97
C VAL A 51 -9.70 11.76 -9.71
N ASP A 52 -10.67 12.01 -10.58
CA ASP A 52 -11.64 13.11 -10.42
C ASP A 52 -12.32 13.00 -9.03
N PRO A 53 -12.26 14.02 -8.17
CA PRO A 53 -12.88 14.00 -6.84
C PRO A 53 -14.40 13.77 -6.85
N THR A 54 -15.03 13.94 -8.02
CA THR A 54 -16.47 13.71 -8.23
C THR A 54 -16.75 12.37 -8.87
N ALA A 55 -15.72 11.54 -9.10
CA ALA A 55 -15.89 10.23 -9.71
C ALA A 55 -16.83 9.34 -8.88
N GLU A 56 -17.81 8.79 -9.52
CA GLU A 56 -18.77 7.82 -8.97
C GLU A 56 -18.99 6.69 -9.99
N PRO A 57 -19.27 5.48 -9.56
CA PRO A 57 -19.29 5.02 -8.16
C PRO A 57 -17.90 4.89 -7.53
N THR A 58 -17.85 4.76 -6.19
CA THR A 58 -16.64 4.64 -5.38
C THR A 58 -16.55 3.28 -4.67
N VAL A 59 -15.45 3.00 -3.97
CA VAL A 59 -15.32 1.82 -3.12
C VAL A 59 -16.43 1.72 -2.06
N GLY A 60 -16.94 2.86 -1.57
CA GLY A 60 -18.09 2.90 -0.65
C GLY A 60 -19.37 2.32 -1.25
N ASP A 61 -19.62 2.57 -2.56
CA ASP A 61 -20.74 1.99 -3.29
C ASP A 61 -20.56 0.50 -3.51
N VAL A 62 -19.35 0.10 -3.83
CA VAL A 62 -18.98 -1.31 -4.01
C VAL A 62 -19.18 -2.11 -2.71
N LEU A 63 -18.66 -1.63 -1.60
CA LEU A 63 -18.78 -2.30 -0.30
C LEU A 63 -20.22 -2.39 0.18
N THR A 64 -21.05 -1.40 -0.12
CA THR A 64 -22.48 -1.42 0.23
C THR A 64 -23.34 -2.22 -0.76
N GLY A 65 -22.77 -2.62 -1.91
CA GLY A 65 -23.47 -3.38 -2.96
C GLY A 65 -24.36 -2.50 -3.85
N ARG A 66 -24.07 -1.20 -3.93
CA ARG A 66 -24.76 -0.25 -4.81
C ARG A 66 -24.20 -0.27 -6.23
N ALA A 67 -22.93 -0.66 -6.39
CA ALA A 67 -22.28 -0.79 -7.69
C ALA A 67 -21.34 -2.00 -7.70
N PRO A 68 -21.13 -2.65 -8.87
CA PRO A 68 -20.08 -3.66 -9.03
C PRO A 68 -18.70 -2.98 -9.10
N ALA A 69 -17.63 -3.72 -8.71
CA ALA A 69 -16.27 -3.17 -8.71
C ALA A 69 -15.82 -2.67 -10.09
N ALA A 70 -16.19 -3.37 -11.16
CA ALA A 70 -15.81 -3.00 -12.54
C ALA A 70 -16.33 -1.62 -12.96
N GLU A 71 -17.49 -1.18 -12.46
CA GLU A 71 -18.04 0.14 -12.76
C GLU A 71 -17.42 1.25 -11.92
N ALA A 72 -16.84 0.90 -10.76
CA ALA A 72 -16.27 1.84 -9.82
C ALA A 72 -14.75 2.04 -10.01
N ILE A 73 -14.14 1.34 -10.95
CA ILE A 73 -12.72 1.50 -11.27
C ILE A 73 -12.56 2.61 -12.32
N HIS A 74 -11.76 3.63 -11.98
CA HIS A 74 -11.41 4.76 -12.83
C HIS A 74 -9.88 4.76 -13.03
N ASP A 75 -9.40 4.64 -14.27
CA ASP A 75 -7.96 4.63 -14.62
C ASP A 75 -7.12 3.66 -13.75
N ASP A 76 -7.63 2.43 -13.57
CA ASP A 76 -7.05 1.39 -12.71
C ASP A 76 -6.94 1.81 -11.23
N VAL A 77 -7.83 2.67 -10.76
CA VAL A 77 -8.01 3.05 -9.35
C VAL A 77 -9.43 2.76 -8.92
N LEU A 78 -9.63 2.08 -7.81
CA LEU A 78 -10.91 1.99 -7.11
C LEU A 78 -10.92 3.07 -6.02
N PRO A 79 -11.54 4.24 -6.27
CA PRO A 79 -11.36 5.41 -5.45
C PRO A 79 -12.22 5.41 -4.19
N ALA A 80 -11.78 6.19 -3.20
CA ALA A 80 -12.54 6.52 -2.01
C ALA A 80 -12.87 8.01 -1.94
N ASN A 81 -13.89 8.32 -1.17
CA ASN A 81 -14.23 9.67 -0.73
C ASN A 81 -14.84 9.62 0.68
N LEU A 82 -15.22 10.77 1.22
CA LEU A 82 -15.83 10.87 2.56
C LEU A 82 -17.07 10.00 2.75
N GLY A 83 -17.80 9.67 1.67
CA GLY A 83 -18.93 8.74 1.70
C GLY A 83 -18.57 7.32 2.17
N LEU A 84 -17.29 6.94 2.10
CA LEU A 84 -16.82 5.65 2.62
C LEU A 84 -17.00 5.53 4.14
N ALA A 85 -16.90 6.62 4.90
CA ALA A 85 -17.17 6.60 6.35
C ALA A 85 -18.65 6.23 6.65
N GLU A 86 -19.59 6.74 5.86
CA GLU A 86 -21.01 6.41 5.97
C GLU A 86 -21.29 4.95 5.51
N ALA A 87 -20.57 4.52 4.45
CA ALA A 87 -20.63 3.14 3.98
C ALA A 87 -20.13 2.16 5.07
N GLU A 88 -19.07 2.47 5.81
CA GLU A 88 -18.55 1.66 6.92
C GLU A 88 -19.59 1.49 8.03
N LEU A 89 -20.30 2.56 8.41
CA LEU A 89 -21.41 2.49 9.37
C LEU A 89 -22.53 1.56 8.87
N THR A 90 -22.90 1.66 7.60
CA THR A 90 -23.91 0.84 6.96
C THR A 90 -23.51 -0.65 6.96
N LEU A 91 -22.23 -0.94 6.69
CA LEU A 91 -21.67 -2.29 6.74
C LEU A 91 -21.75 -2.89 8.16
N GLY A 92 -21.61 -2.08 9.20
CA GLY A 92 -21.57 -2.53 10.59
C GLY A 92 -22.71 -3.46 10.99
N GLY A 93 -23.89 -3.32 10.37
CA GLY A 93 -25.08 -4.15 10.60
C GLY A 93 -25.25 -5.36 9.68
N LYS A 94 -24.36 -5.57 8.68
CA LYS A 94 -24.53 -6.64 7.69
C LYS A 94 -23.81 -7.93 8.09
N MET A 95 -24.41 -9.08 7.81
CA MET A 95 -23.74 -10.38 7.93
C MET A 95 -22.69 -10.55 6.83
N GLY A 96 -21.52 -11.06 7.18
CA GLY A 96 -20.39 -11.27 6.24
C GLY A 96 -19.81 -9.98 5.70
N ARG A 97 -19.94 -8.90 6.46
CA ARG A 97 -19.42 -7.55 6.17
C ARG A 97 -17.91 -7.52 5.97
N GLU A 98 -17.20 -8.46 6.58
CA GLU A 98 -15.75 -8.63 6.48
C GLU A 98 -15.31 -9.18 5.12
N LEU A 99 -16.23 -9.73 4.32
CA LEU A 99 -15.98 -10.42 3.06
C LEU A 99 -16.36 -9.55 1.84
N THR A 100 -16.85 -8.33 2.03
CA THR A 100 -17.44 -7.54 0.94
C THR A 100 -16.41 -7.13 -0.11
N LEU A 101 -15.25 -6.65 0.31
CA LEU A 101 -14.17 -6.29 -0.61
C LEU A 101 -13.62 -7.52 -1.36
N ARG A 102 -13.42 -8.64 -0.67
CA ARG A 102 -12.96 -9.89 -1.30
C ARG A 102 -13.90 -10.36 -2.40
N ARG A 103 -15.23 -10.25 -2.17
CA ARG A 103 -16.23 -10.62 -3.18
C ARG A 103 -16.19 -9.69 -4.38
N ALA A 104 -16.10 -8.38 -4.15
CA ALA A 104 -16.04 -7.39 -5.19
C ALA A 104 -14.76 -7.52 -6.06
N LEU A 105 -13.59 -7.67 -5.43
CA LEU A 105 -12.33 -7.80 -6.16
C LEU A 105 -12.22 -9.10 -6.96
N ARG A 106 -12.95 -10.17 -6.60
CA ARG A 106 -13.00 -11.40 -7.40
C ARG A 106 -13.52 -11.18 -8.82
N GLU A 107 -14.37 -10.20 -9.04
CA GLU A 107 -14.97 -9.89 -10.33
C GLU A 107 -13.97 -9.29 -11.31
N VAL A 108 -12.92 -8.64 -10.80
CA VAL A 108 -11.93 -7.91 -11.60
C VAL A 108 -10.49 -8.45 -11.44
N LYS A 109 -10.28 -9.40 -10.55
CA LYS A 109 -8.93 -9.90 -10.20
C LYS A 109 -8.16 -10.47 -11.39
N ASP A 110 -8.84 -11.02 -12.39
CA ASP A 110 -8.20 -11.64 -13.56
C ASP A 110 -7.70 -10.62 -14.59
N ASP A 111 -8.12 -9.37 -14.49
CA ASP A 111 -7.68 -8.27 -15.37
C ASP A 111 -6.35 -7.65 -14.92
N TYR A 112 -5.87 -8.00 -13.70
CA TYR A 112 -4.68 -7.41 -13.10
C TYR A 112 -3.61 -8.45 -12.76
N ASP A 113 -2.35 -7.99 -12.73
CA ASP A 113 -1.20 -8.74 -12.21
C ASP A 113 -1.02 -8.51 -10.71
N VAL A 114 -1.27 -7.26 -10.26
CA VAL A 114 -1.12 -6.82 -8.86
C VAL A 114 -2.29 -5.94 -8.45
N ILE A 115 -2.78 -6.13 -7.23
CA ILE A 115 -3.75 -5.24 -6.57
C ILE A 115 -3.10 -4.71 -5.29
N LEU A 116 -3.02 -3.38 -5.16
CA LEU A 116 -2.49 -2.70 -3.97
C LEU A 116 -3.64 -2.02 -3.23
N ILE A 117 -3.79 -2.31 -1.93
CA ILE A 117 -4.87 -1.76 -1.11
C ILE A 117 -4.26 -0.82 -0.07
N ASP A 118 -4.62 0.47 -0.11
CA ASP A 118 -4.28 1.46 0.93
C ASP A 118 -5.32 1.41 2.05
N CYS A 119 -4.89 1.04 3.24
CA CYS A 119 -5.78 0.92 4.39
C CYS A 119 -5.88 2.24 5.17
N PRO A 120 -7.02 2.53 5.83
CA PRO A 120 -7.12 3.65 6.75
C PRO A 120 -6.15 3.51 7.94
N PRO A 121 -5.90 4.59 8.70
CA PRO A 121 -5.01 4.54 9.86
C PRO A 121 -5.59 3.73 11.04
N ALA A 122 -6.88 3.39 10.99
CA ALA A 122 -7.54 2.62 12.02
C ALA A 122 -7.55 1.12 11.66
N LEU A 123 -7.31 0.26 12.67
CA LEU A 123 -7.40 -1.21 12.52
C LEU A 123 -8.86 -1.69 12.66
N GLY A 124 -9.78 -1.06 11.91
CA GLY A 124 -11.22 -1.29 11.95
C GLY A 124 -11.73 -2.22 10.85
N LEU A 125 -13.05 -2.14 10.58
CA LEU A 125 -13.75 -3.01 9.62
C LEU A 125 -13.18 -2.89 8.18
N LEU A 126 -12.80 -1.69 7.75
CA LEU A 126 -12.20 -1.49 6.42
C LEU A 126 -10.83 -2.19 6.32
N THR A 127 -9.98 -2.08 7.34
CA THR A 127 -8.70 -2.80 7.39
C THR A 127 -8.91 -4.32 7.41
N VAL A 128 -9.89 -4.83 8.15
CA VAL A 128 -10.24 -6.26 8.12
C VAL A 128 -10.68 -6.68 6.72
N ASN A 129 -11.51 -5.88 6.02
CA ASN A 129 -11.88 -6.16 4.63
C ASN A 129 -10.66 -6.23 3.69
N ALA A 130 -9.68 -5.32 3.85
CA ALA A 130 -8.44 -5.37 3.10
C ALA A 130 -7.67 -6.67 3.35
N LEU A 131 -7.47 -7.06 4.62
CA LEU A 131 -6.75 -8.27 5.00
C LEU A 131 -7.45 -9.55 4.51
N VAL A 132 -8.77 -9.54 4.54
CA VAL A 132 -9.57 -10.68 4.03
C VAL A 132 -9.49 -10.81 2.51
N ALA A 133 -9.35 -9.69 1.79
CA ALA A 133 -9.21 -9.67 0.34
C ALA A 133 -7.77 -9.90 -0.15
N ALA A 134 -6.77 -9.70 0.71
CA ALA A 134 -5.36 -9.75 0.36
C ALA A 134 -4.75 -11.17 0.43
N ASP A 135 -3.73 -11.39 -0.39
CA ASP A 135 -2.82 -12.54 -0.28
C ASP A 135 -1.66 -12.20 0.68
N TRP A 136 -1.29 -10.90 0.73
CA TRP A 136 -0.16 -10.43 1.52
C TRP A 136 -0.49 -9.16 2.31
N ALA A 137 0.07 -9.03 3.52
CA ALA A 137 0.02 -7.82 4.33
C ALA A 137 1.43 -7.19 4.42
N LEU A 138 1.56 -5.92 4.02
CA LEU A 138 2.76 -5.11 4.18
C LEU A 138 2.53 -4.04 5.24
N LEU A 139 3.37 -4.00 6.27
CA LEU A 139 3.29 -3.01 7.32
C LEU A 139 4.15 -1.78 6.99
N SER A 140 3.57 -0.60 7.17
CA SER A 140 4.28 0.68 7.09
C SER A 140 4.49 1.21 8.51
N ALA A 141 5.74 1.37 8.92
CA ALA A 141 6.12 1.91 10.22
C ALA A 141 6.94 3.19 10.06
N GLU A 142 6.71 4.16 10.94
CA GLU A 142 7.54 5.36 11.02
C GLU A 142 8.76 5.08 11.91
N ALA A 143 9.95 5.59 11.53
CA ALA A 143 11.20 5.38 12.26
C ALA A 143 11.25 6.19 13.58
N GLN A 144 10.33 5.88 14.50
CA GLN A 144 10.18 6.54 15.82
C GLN A 144 10.12 5.53 16.96
N TYR A 145 10.22 6.04 18.19
CA TYR A 145 10.28 5.25 19.44
C TYR A 145 9.15 4.21 19.57
N PHE A 146 7.94 4.52 19.14
CA PHE A 146 6.79 3.61 19.22
C PHE A 146 6.61 2.70 17.99
N ALA A 147 7.60 2.63 17.11
CA ALA A 147 7.50 1.80 15.88
C ALA A 147 7.22 0.33 16.22
N MET A 148 7.92 -0.22 17.22
CA MET A 148 7.75 -1.61 17.66
C MET A 148 6.31 -1.90 18.07
N GLN A 149 5.75 -1.12 18.99
CA GLN A 149 4.38 -1.29 19.47
C GLN A 149 3.36 -1.21 18.35
N GLY A 150 3.54 -0.27 17.40
CA GLY A 150 2.64 -0.13 16.25
C GLY A 150 2.69 -1.33 15.31
N VAL A 151 3.86 -1.93 15.10
CA VAL A 151 4.02 -3.14 14.30
C VAL A 151 3.39 -4.34 15.00
N GLU A 152 3.62 -4.53 16.31
CA GLU A 152 3.03 -5.64 17.10
C GLU A 152 1.51 -5.61 17.07
N GLN A 153 0.90 -4.43 17.30
CA GLN A 153 -0.56 -4.29 17.26
C GLN A 153 -1.15 -4.55 15.86
N ALA A 154 -0.45 -4.14 14.80
CA ALA A 154 -0.89 -4.45 13.44
C ALA A 154 -0.76 -5.95 13.13
N LEU A 155 0.28 -6.61 13.64
CA LEU A 155 0.46 -8.06 13.51
C LEU A 155 -0.64 -8.85 14.21
N GLU A 156 -1.07 -8.43 15.40
CA GLU A 156 -2.20 -9.06 16.09
C GLU A 156 -3.47 -9.08 15.21
N VAL A 157 -3.76 -7.99 14.51
CA VAL A 157 -4.91 -7.91 13.61
C VAL A 157 -4.73 -8.79 12.37
N ILE A 158 -3.51 -8.87 11.81
CA ILE A 158 -3.19 -9.77 10.69
C ILE A 158 -3.40 -11.22 11.12
N GLU A 159 -2.91 -11.61 12.30
CA GLU A 159 -3.08 -12.96 12.84
C GLU A 159 -4.55 -13.30 13.09
N LEU A 160 -5.32 -12.39 13.68
CA LEU A 160 -6.75 -12.58 13.86
C LEU A 160 -7.49 -12.75 12.52
N ALA A 161 -7.14 -11.96 11.51
CA ALA A 161 -7.72 -12.09 10.17
C ALA A 161 -7.35 -13.43 9.52
N ARG A 162 -6.08 -13.84 9.64
CA ARG A 162 -5.60 -15.12 9.12
C ARG A 162 -6.30 -16.30 9.78
N ASP A 163 -6.37 -16.33 11.10
CA ASP A 163 -6.87 -17.47 11.84
C ASP A 163 -8.38 -17.65 11.70
N ASN A 164 -9.15 -16.58 11.46
CA ASN A 164 -10.61 -16.64 11.45
C ASN A 164 -11.27 -16.43 10.08
N LEU A 165 -10.61 -15.71 9.14
CA LEU A 165 -11.28 -15.22 7.94
C LEU A 165 -10.51 -15.50 6.64
N ASN A 166 -9.17 -15.50 6.67
CA ASN A 166 -8.32 -15.66 5.49
C ASN A 166 -7.04 -16.46 5.81
N PRO A 167 -7.13 -17.81 5.89
CA PRO A 167 -6.00 -18.67 6.24
C PRO A 167 -4.80 -18.57 5.28
N GLU A 168 -5.02 -18.09 4.07
CA GLU A 168 -3.97 -17.91 3.04
C GLU A 168 -3.22 -16.57 3.17
N LEU A 169 -3.65 -15.69 4.09
CA LEU A 169 -3.00 -14.40 4.30
C LEU A 169 -1.60 -14.58 4.87
N GLU A 170 -0.61 -14.05 4.16
CA GLU A 170 0.78 -14.05 4.61
C GLU A 170 1.26 -12.64 4.97
N TRP A 171 2.16 -12.57 5.95
CA TRP A 171 2.86 -11.34 6.28
C TRP A 171 4.09 -11.15 5.39
N LEU A 172 4.07 -10.12 4.54
CA LEU A 172 5.14 -9.81 3.59
C LEU A 172 6.35 -9.17 4.28
N GLY A 173 6.11 -8.29 5.24
CA GLY A 173 7.17 -7.62 6.01
C GLY A 173 6.79 -6.22 6.50
N VAL A 174 7.81 -5.50 6.98
CA VAL A 174 7.72 -4.12 7.45
C VAL A 174 8.61 -3.23 6.61
N VAL A 175 8.06 -2.14 6.04
CA VAL A 175 8.82 -1.05 5.46
C VAL A 175 8.94 0.09 6.49
N LEU A 176 10.17 0.52 6.77
CA LEU A 176 10.44 1.62 7.69
C LEU A 176 10.48 2.93 6.91
N ASN A 177 9.48 3.76 7.13
CA ASN A 177 9.29 5.05 6.48
C ASN A 177 9.76 6.22 7.36
N ILE A 178 9.93 7.40 6.73
CA ILE A 178 10.25 8.67 7.37
C ILE A 178 11.52 8.53 8.22
N ALA A 179 12.48 7.76 7.70
CA ALA A 179 13.71 7.45 8.41
C ALA A 179 14.78 8.53 8.17
N ASP A 180 15.25 9.18 9.22
CA ASP A 180 16.50 9.92 9.19
C ASP A 180 17.57 9.13 9.94
N MET A 181 18.28 8.27 9.23
CA MET A 181 19.29 7.38 9.79
C MET A 181 20.51 8.11 10.37
N ARG A 182 20.60 9.45 10.25
CA ARG A 182 21.58 10.27 10.95
C ARG A 182 21.19 10.47 12.42
N THR A 183 19.89 10.39 12.72
CA THR A 183 19.38 10.54 14.09
C THR A 183 19.53 9.26 14.90
N ARG A 184 19.75 9.42 16.21
CA ARG A 184 19.81 8.28 17.13
C ARG A 184 18.49 7.52 17.18
N HIS A 185 17.37 8.23 17.22
CA HIS A 185 16.03 7.62 17.33
C HIS A 185 15.69 6.72 16.15
N SER A 186 15.97 7.15 14.90
CA SER A 186 15.71 6.31 13.74
C SER A 186 16.59 5.07 13.70
N ARG A 187 17.85 5.18 14.12
CA ARG A 187 18.73 4.00 14.23
C ARG A 187 18.25 3.03 15.30
N GLU A 188 17.93 3.52 16.50
CA GLU A 188 17.41 2.67 17.59
C GLU A 188 16.11 1.97 17.18
N ALA A 189 15.19 2.66 16.48
CA ALA A 189 13.96 2.06 15.97
C ALA A 189 14.26 0.97 14.93
N TYR A 190 15.16 1.22 13.99
CA TYR A 190 15.59 0.24 13.00
C TYR A 190 16.23 -1.00 13.66
N ASP A 191 17.20 -0.78 14.55
CA ASP A 191 17.92 -1.87 15.21
C ASP A 191 16.98 -2.74 16.06
N SER A 192 16.06 -2.12 16.80
CA SER A 192 15.06 -2.82 17.60
C SER A 192 14.09 -3.65 16.72
N LEU A 193 13.60 -3.09 15.61
CA LEU A 193 12.75 -3.80 14.66
C LEU A 193 13.52 -4.94 13.98
N ARG A 194 14.79 -4.71 13.63
CA ARG A 194 15.65 -5.73 12.99
C ARG A 194 15.96 -6.89 13.93
N GLU A 195 16.23 -6.61 15.20
CA GLU A 195 16.44 -7.63 16.23
C GLU A 195 15.20 -8.49 16.44
N HIS A 196 14.03 -7.87 16.47
CA HIS A 196 12.77 -8.57 16.77
C HIS A 196 12.17 -9.30 15.55
N PHE A 197 12.16 -8.67 14.37
CA PHE A 197 11.49 -9.19 13.18
C PHE A 197 12.43 -9.77 12.12
N GLY A 198 13.74 -9.64 12.31
CA GLY A 198 14.75 -10.24 11.43
C GLY A 198 14.55 -9.86 9.96
N GLU A 199 14.46 -10.88 9.11
CA GLU A 199 14.27 -10.70 7.66
C GLU A 199 12.91 -10.13 7.26
N LYS A 200 11.92 -10.06 8.18
CA LYS A 200 10.63 -9.43 7.90
C LYS A 200 10.73 -7.90 7.85
N LEU A 201 11.71 -7.28 8.53
CA LEU A 201 12.03 -5.87 8.27
C LEU A 201 12.74 -5.79 6.92
N LEU A 202 12.22 -4.96 6.00
CA LEU A 202 12.85 -4.69 4.72
C LEU A 202 14.22 -4.03 4.94
N GLU A 203 15.18 -4.35 4.07
CA GLU A 203 16.56 -3.82 4.19
C GLU A 203 16.60 -2.32 3.89
N GLN A 204 15.85 -1.90 2.87
CA GLN A 204 15.75 -0.50 2.47
C GLN A 204 14.76 0.26 3.35
N THR A 205 15.20 1.39 3.89
CA THR A 205 14.34 2.37 4.56
C THR A 205 13.98 3.51 3.60
N ILE A 206 12.82 4.13 3.81
CA ILE A 206 12.38 5.31 3.06
C ILE A 206 12.77 6.56 3.84
N ARG A 207 13.61 7.39 3.24
CA ARG A 207 14.11 8.63 3.86
C ARG A 207 13.00 9.64 4.12
N SER A 208 13.13 10.40 5.21
CA SER A 208 12.25 11.53 5.50
C SER A 208 12.54 12.68 4.52
N SER A 209 11.50 13.16 3.80
CA SER A 209 11.61 14.32 2.92
C SER A 209 10.26 14.97 2.66
N ILE A 210 10.23 16.31 2.60
CA ILE A 210 9.05 17.07 2.18
C ILE A 210 8.72 16.84 0.70
N ALA A 211 9.69 16.40 -0.10
CA ALA A 211 9.52 16.16 -1.53
C ALA A 211 8.45 15.11 -1.84
N TYR A 212 8.13 14.21 -0.91
CA TYR A 212 7.01 13.27 -1.07
C TYR A 212 5.66 13.98 -1.09
N ALA A 213 5.46 14.98 -0.20
CA ALA A 213 4.25 15.80 -0.21
C ALA A 213 4.19 16.69 -1.46
N GLU A 214 5.30 17.36 -1.81
CA GLU A 214 5.39 18.19 -3.01
C GLU A 214 5.13 17.42 -4.31
N SER A 215 5.60 16.17 -4.40
CA SER A 215 5.35 15.31 -5.55
C SER A 215 3.88 14.90 -5.64
N ALA A 216 3.25 14.71 -4.47
CA ALA A 216 1.84 14.39 -4.37
C ALA A 216 0.95 15.55 -4.82
N GLU A 217 1.20 16.78 -4.31
CA GLU A 217 0.48 17.99 -4.70
C GLU A 217 0.54 18.28 -6.21
N ARG A 218 1.57 17.78 -6.88
CA ARG A 218 1.79 17.95 -8.33
C ARG A 218 1.31 16.77 -9.16
N ALA A 219 0.73 15.74 -8.55
CA ALA A 219 0.42 14.46 -9.17
C ALA A 219 1.61 13.83 -9.93
N LEU A 220 2.86 14.14 -9.50
CA LEU A 220 4.08 13.61 -10.10
C LEU A 220 4.63 12.43 -9.30
N SER A 221 5.14 11.40 -9.98
CA SER A 221 5.87 10.33 -9.31
C SER A 221 7.11 10.84 -8.61
N ILE A 222 7.40 10.34 -7.42
CA ILE A 222 8.66 10.66 -6.73
C ILE A 222 9.89 10.18 -7.52
N VAL A 223 9.72 9.13 -8.31
CA VAL A 223 10.78 8.58 -9.18
C VAL A 223 11.21 9.59 -10.24
N ASP A 224 10.27 10.42 -10.74
CA ASP A 224 10.56 11.49 -11.70
C ASP A 224 10.92 12.79 -11.00
N TYR A 225 10.18 13.14 -9.95
CA TYR A 225 10.34 14.41 -9.23
C TYR A 225 11.67 14.51 -8.49
N ARG A 226 12.08 13.43 -7.83
CA ARG A 226 13.34 13.32 -7.09
C ARG A 226 13.89 11.89 -7.23
N PRO A 227 14.59 11.59 -8.34
CA PRO A 227 15.12 10.25 -8.61
C PRO A 227 15.96 9.67 -7.48
N ASP A 228 16.71 10.53 -6.76
CA ASP A 228 17.50 10.15 -5.60
C ASP A 228 16.67 9.63 -4.42
N LEU A 229 15.44 10.15 -4.23
CA LEU A 229 14.47 9.64 -3.25
C LEU A 229 13.65 8.48 -3.84
N GLY A 230 13.35 8.54 -5.14
CA GLY A 230 12.72 7.45 -5.87
C GLY A 230 13.51 6.14 -5.76
N LEU A 231 14.84 6.22 -5.69
CA LEU A 231 15.71 5.05 -5.53
C LEU A 231 15.40 4.24 -4.27
N ASP A 232 14.95 4.87 -3.18
CA ASP A 232 14.55 4.16 -1.97
C ASP A 232 13.39 3.21 -2.27
N TYR A 233 12.37 3.68 -2.99
CA TYR A 233 11.21 2.86 -3.38
C TYR A 233 11.53 1.85 -4.48
N LEU A 234 12.44 2.15 -5.40
CA LEU A 234 12.92 1.18 -6.38
C LEU A 234 13.59 -0.02 -5.68
N ASN A 235 14.41 0.24 -4.66
CA ASN A 235 15.04 -0.81 -3.86
C ASN A 235 14.01 -1.60 -3.01
N VAL A 236 13.04 -0.92 -2.39
CA VAL A 236 11.90 -1.58 -1.73
C VAL A 236 11.16 -2.47 -2.73
N SER A 237 10.89 -1.97 -3.94
CA SER A 237 10.22 -2.74 -5.00
C SER A 237 11.02 -3.98 -5.41
N ASP A 238 12.36 -3.89 -5.52
CA ASP A 238 13.21 -5.06 -5.83
C ASP A 238 13.05 -6.15 -4.77
N GLU A 239 13.07 -5.75 -3.49
CA GLU A 239 12.89 -6.70 -2.39
C GLU A 239 11.49 -7.29 -2.37
N LEU A 240 10.43 -6.50 -2.55
CA LEU A 240 9.06 -6.98 -2.61
C LEU A 240 8.85 -7.94 -3.78
N LEU A 241 9.31 -7.59 -4.99
CA LEU A 241 9.21 -8.46 -6.17
C LEU A 241 9.97 -9.78 -5.98
N ARG A 242 11.09 -9.76 -5.25
CA ARG A 242 11.83 -10.97 -4.86
C ARG A 242 11.02 -11.85 -3.93
N ARG A 243 10.42 -11.27 -2.87
CA ARG A 243 9.59 -12.00 -1.89
C ARG A 243 8.33 -12.59 -2.52
N LEU A 244 7.72 -11.87 -3.45
CA LEU A 244 6.53 -12.28 -4.21
C LEU A 244 6.84 -13.26 -5.35
N GLY A 245 8.11 -13.54 -5.64
CA GLY A 245 8.50 -14.44 -6.73
C GLY A 245 8.28 -13.87 -8.13
N LEU A 246 8.05 -12.56 -8.29
CA LEU A 246 7.78 -11.87 -9.57
C LEU A 246 9.07 -11.59 -10.35
N ARG A 247 9.79 -12.65 -10.72
CA ARG A 247 11.14 -12.59 -11.32
C ARG A 247 11.19 -11.80 -12.64
N GLY A 248 10.12 -11.83 -13.44
CA GLY A 248 10.04 -11.12 -14.71
C GLY A 248 10.03 -9.60 -14.52
N ALA A 249 9.18 -9.12 -13.63
CA ALA A 249 9.10 -7.70 -13.25
C ALA A 249 10.40 -7.21 -12.60
N ARG A 250 10.96 -8.02 -11.69
CA ARG A 250 12.24 -7.71 -11.05
C ARG A 250 13.39 -7.50 -12.06
N ARG A 251 13.44 -8.28 -13.15
CA ARG A 251 14.43 -8.05 -14.22
C ARG A 251 14.23 -6.73 -14.95
N ARG A 252 12.98 -6.29 -15.14
CA ARG A 252 12.66 -4.99 -15.76
C ARG A 252 12.93 -3.81 -14.83
N LEU A 253 12.97 -4.02 -13.51
CA LEU A 253 13.27 -2.99 -12.53
C LEU A 253 14.74 -2.56 -12.52
N LYS A 254 15.66 -3.47 -12.82
CA LYS A 254 17.11 -3.21 -12.73
C LYS A 254 17.58 -1.97 -13.51
N PRO A 255 17.19 -1.75 -14.78
CA PRO A 255 17.56 -0.54 -15.50
C PRO A 255 17.08 0.77 -14.83
N LEU A 256 15.91 0.76 -14.17
CA LEU A 256 15.39 1.93 -13.45
C LEU A 256 16.25 2.23 -12.20
N ILE A 257 16.69 1.21 -11.48
CA ILE A 257 17.62 1.36 -10.34
C ILE A 257 18.96 1.91 -10.82
N ASP A 258 19.51 1.37 -11.90
CA ASP A 258 20.80 1.78 -12.45
C ASP A 258 20.74 3.26 -12.92
N ALA A 259 19.68 3.69 -13.58
CA ALA A 259 19.47 5.07 -14.01
C ALA A 259 19.35 6.03 -12.81
N ALA A 260 18.49 5.71 -11.84
CA ALA A 260 18.31 6.54 -10.64
C ALA A 260 19.58 6.65 -9.80
N SER A 261 20.41 5.59 -9.75
CA SER A 261 21.68 5.57 -9.03
C SER A 261 22.76 6.46 -9.69
N ASN A 262 22.68 6.65 -11.01
CA ASN A 262 23.59 7.51 -11.78
C ASN A 262 23.16 8.99 -11.82
N GLY A 263 21.99 9.32 -11.24
CA GLY A 263 21.40 10.65 -11.28
C GLY A 263 20.73 10.97 -12.63
N ASP A 264 20.60 9.99 -13.49
CA ASP A 264 19.83 10.10 -14.72
C ASP A 264 18.34 9.91 -14.42
N GLY A 265 17.48 10.71 -15.04
CA GLY A 265 16.03 10.46 -14.96
C GLY A 265 15.71 9.08 -15.52
N PRO A 266 14.56 8.48 -15.12
CA PRO A 266 14.17 7.17 -15.64
C PRO A 266 14.11 7.20 -17.17
N PRO A 267 14.55 6.13 -17.86
CA PRO A 267 14.39 6.02 -19.30
C PRO A 267 12.90 6.12 -19.67
N ALA A 268 12.62 6.89 -20.72
CA ALA A 268 11.27 7.14 -21.23
C ALA A 268 10.57 5.83 -21.67
#